data_4b8b6e8a4d21879ada3a73d1188ae22e
#
_entry.id   4b8b6e8a4d21879ada3a73d1188ae22e
#
_cell.length_a   1.000
_cell.length_b   1.000
_cell.length_c   1.000
_cell.angle_alpha   90.00
_cell.angle_beta   90.00
_cell.angle_gamma   90.00
#
_symmetry.space_group_name_H-M   'P 1'
#
loop_
_entity.id
_entity.type
_entity.pdbx_description
1 polymer ?
#
loop_
_entity_poly.entity_id
_entity_poly.type
_entity_poly.pdbx_seq_one_letter_code
_entity_poly.pdbx_strand_id
1 'polypeptide(L)'
;VNKKTVLDTLRSKELTLKFAPKKKTSYAPLFRVIDHSTGVEYYTKFNMNTVVPFVNSWFVLHGAQGERKLGVVEGINAEEDELNVVYDAYEDVWGVRRFQDATKLFYLSSDGSDYTNMITEHVFVIQPDSCAYMHPFDLVVSKRLELMMPPNVSPRPRLAYASGNGGTAGFVVDGNGHLYWTRGQGWLFLVKTDDNTKDYRVKNVFLSGSGYATIWDREHRQFMYYNMNENAMIRKDSDIHPEDESSVVLTLFDEGIFAEDEWSNQEVVYMGQGNSDISEEGTIIVGVDGQKNYMIYQLGFRGQGASFIEINKTPAMNMNLDASSQLATSIAFKDQIFYTRNSAVYLYNMASGEEIYLYDAGGPITKLQFRIAARYDSGYGTIDANKRLAVVVNNPDGTGELHELFLTSGGDVDKTLIHTGFGEIQDIVFTNPGLVRR
;
A
#
# COMPACT_ATOMS: atom_id res chain seq x y z
N VAL A 1 -28.36 -17.90 28.12
CA VAL A 1 -27.82 -19.26 28.33
C VAL A 1 -26.57 -19.40 27.50
N ASN A 2 -25.38 -19.33 28.12
CA ASN A 2 -24.11 -19.55 27.42
C ASN A 2 -24.01 -21.00 26.98
N LYS A 3 -24.17 -21.25 25.70
CA LYS A 3 -23.91 -22.59 25.14
C LYS A 3 -22.42 -22.89 25.26
N LYS A 4 -22.06 -23.84 26.09
CA LYS A 4 -20.73 -24.43 26.12
C LYS A 4 -20.59 -25.34 24.90
N THR A 5 -19.62 -25.09 24.04
CA THR A 5 -19.31 -25.97 22.91
C THR A 5 -18.09 -26.78 23.28
N VAL A 6 -18.17 -28.10 23.20
CA VAL A 6 -17.01 -28.98 23.35
C VAL A 6 -16.19 -28.85 22.08
N LEU A 7 -14.95 -28.38 22.20
CA LEU A 7 -14.04 -28.19 21.07
C LEU A 7 -13.30 -29.47 20.74
N ASP A 8 -12.87 -30.20 21.75
CA ASP A 8 -12.19 -31.48 21.61
C ASP A 8 -12.28 -32.32 22.88
N THR A 9 -12.07 -33.63 22.78
CA THR A 9 -11.98 -34.55 23.87
C THR A 9 -10.81 -35.50 23.66
N LEU A 10 -9.81 -35.41 24.51
CA LEU A 10 -8.57 -36.17 24.38
C LEU A 10 -8.38 -37.13 25.56
N ARG A 11 -7.72 -38.26 25.31
CA ARG A 11 -7.35 -39.27 26.29
C ARG A 11 -5.84 -39.34 26.50
N SER A 12 -5.13 -38.23 26.33
CA SER A 12 -3.69 -38.14 26.49
C SER A 12 -3.31 -37.17 27.60
N LYS A 13 -2.08 -37.25 28.09
CA LYS A 13 -1.55 -36.31 29.09
C LYS A 13 -1.22 -34.94 28.50
N GLU A 14 -1.06 -34.85 27.18
CA GLU A 14 -0.76 -33.63 26.47
C GLU A 14 -1.86 -33.32 25.49
N LEU A 15 -2.31 -32.08 25.48
CA LEU A 15 -3.34 -31.55 24.62
C LEU A 15 -2.74 -30.52 23.70
N THR A 16 -2.67 -30.81 22.39
CA THR A 16 -2.38 -29.83 21.39
C THR A 16 -3.68 -29.46 20.67
N LEU A 17 -4.16 -28.25 20.88
CA LEU A 17 -5.32 -27.73 20.18
C LEU A 17 -4.84 -26.87 19.00
N LYS A 18 -5.21 -27.27 17.78
CA LYS A 18 -5.14 -26.37 16.62
C LYS A 18 -6.43 -25.58 16.58
N PHE A 19 -6.34 -24.31 16.90
CA PHE A 19 -7.47 -23.41 16.98
C PHE A 19 -7.25 -22.23 16.06
N ALA A 20 -8.12 -22.04 15.07
CA ALA A 20 -8.15 -20.87 14.21
C ALA A 20 -9.16 -19.86 14.79
N PRO A 21 -8.71 -18.80 15.46
CA PRO A 21 -9.60 -17.78 16.00
C PRO A 21 -10.23 -16.98 14.85
N LYS A 22 -11.55 -16.86 14.85
CA LYS A 22 -12.27 -16.18 13.78
C LYS A 22 -12.20 -14.64 13.83
N LYS A 23 -11.81 -14.04 14.96
CA LYS A 23 -11.68 -12.58 15.15
C LYS A 23 -10.86 -12.28 16.40
N LYS A 24 -10.39 -11.04 16.55
CA LYS A 24 -9.87 -10.52 17.82
C LYS A 24 -10.95 -10.68 18.90
N THR A 25 -10.79 -11.65 19.75
CA THR A 25 -11.79 -12.03 20.74
C THR A 25 -11.08 -12.59 21.95
N SER A 26 -11.58 -12.27 23.12
CA SER A 26 -11.16 -12.94 24.35
C SER A 26 -11.95 -14.23 24.50
N TYR A 27 -11.24 -15.32 24.62
CA TYR A 27 -11.81 -16.61 24.91
C TYR A 27 -11.53 -16.97 26.38
N ALA A 28 -12.46 -17.65 27.02
CA ALA A 28 -12.27 -18.21 28.34
C ALA A 28 -12.41 -19.73 28.27
N PRO A 29 -11.42 -20.45 27.68
CA PRO A 29 -11.47 -21.88 27.59
C PRO A 29 -11.57 -22.49 28.96
N LEU A 30 -12.40 -23.52 29.07
CA LEU A 30 -12.55 -24.33 30.29
C LEU A 30 -11.94 -25.69 30.00
N PHE A 31 -10.86 -25.98 30.69
CA PHE A 31 -10.24 -27.30 30.66
C PHE A 31 -10.89 -28.16 31.74
N ARG A 32 -11.46 -29.30 31.34
CA ARG A 32 -12.15 -30.25 32.22
C ARG A 32 -11.39 -31.57 32.18
N VAL A 33 -10.97 -32.03 33.34
CA VAL A 33 -10.38 -33.37 33.52
C VAL A 33 -11.36 -34.21 34.34
N ILE A 34 -11.63 -35.39 33.87
CA ILE A 34 -12.48 -36.37 34.56
C ILE A 34 -11.59 -37.52 35.01
N ASP A 35 -11.53 -37.76 36.31
CA ASP A 35 -10.97 -38.99 36.84
C ASP A 35 -12.00 -40.10 36.70
N HIS A 36 -11.79 -41.01 35.78
CA HIS A 36 -12.70 -42.09 35.51
C HIS A 36 -12.80 -43.12 36.63
N SER A 37 -11.83 -43.16 37.55
CA SER A 37 -11.85 -44.10 38.67
C SER A 37 -12.71 -43.64 39.83
N THR A 38 -12.75 -42.32 40.04
CA THR A 38 -13.47 -41.69 41.15
C THR A 38 -14.71 -40.92 40.70
N GLY A 39 -14.85 -40.63 39.42
CA GLY A 39 -15.88 -39.77 38.85
C GLY A 39 -15.69 -38.27 39.20
N VAL A 40 -14.56 -37.92 39.81
CA VAL A 40 -14.29 -36.53 40.21
C VAL A 40 -13.92 -35.71 38.97
N GLU A 41 -14.47 -34.52 38.88
CA GLU A 41 -14.20 -33.56 37.80
C GLU A 41 -13.37 -32.39 38.33
N TYR A 42 -12.32 -32.07 37.61
CA TYR A 42 -11.47 -30.92 37.85
C TYR A 42 -11.61 -29.93 36.72
N TYR A 43 -11.67 -28.66 37.06
CA TYR A 43 -11.82 -27.56 36.08
C TYR A 43 -10.72 -26.54 36.26
N THR A 44 -10.11 -26.14 35.16
CA THR A 44 -9.23 -24.97 35.08
C THR A 44 -9.73 -24.06 33.99
N LYS A 45 -9.83 -22.78 34.30
CA LYS A 45 -10.19 -21.73 33.37
C LYS A 45 -8.98 -20.85 33.14
N PHE A 46 -8.70 -20.57 31.90
CA PHE A 46 -7.68 -19.57 31.53
C PHE A 46 -8.26 -18.59 30.52
N ASN A 47 -7.68 -17.41 30.46
CA ASN A 47 -8.05 -16.41 29.49
C ASN A 47 -7.07 -16.49 28.33
N MET A 48 -7.59 -16.58 27.12
CA MET A 48 -6.81 -16.53 25.88
C MET A 48 -7.28 -15.33 25.08
N ASN A 49 -6.37 -14.39 24.90
CA ASN A 49 -6.59 -13.27 24.02
C ASN A 49 -5.97 -13.61 22.67
N THR A 50 -6.78 -13.55 21.62
CA THR A 50 -6.26 -13.67 20.27
C THR A 50 -5.80 -12.30 19.81
N VAL A 51 -4.58 -12.21 19.40
CA VAL A 51 -4.04 -11.03 18.69
C VAL A 51 -4.48 -11.14 17.24
N VAL A 52 -4.81 -10.03 16.60
CA VAL A 52 -5.05 -10.01 15.16
C VAL A 52 -3.69 -10.18 14.50
N PRO A 53 -3.46 -11.28 13.79
CA PRO A 53 -2.19 -11.44 13.07
C PRO A 53 -2.10 -10.41 11.93
N PHE A 54 -0.88 -10.11 11.53
CA PHE A 54 -0.55 -9.34 10.33
C PHE A 54 -1.04 -7.89 10.28
N VAL A 55 -1.29 -7.26 11.45
CA VAL A 55 -1.51 -5.81 11.55
C VAL A 55 -0.18 -5.07 11.62
N ASN A 56 -0.10 -3.89 11.00
CA ASN A 56 1.13 -3.10 10.93
C ASN A 56 2.33 -3.93 10.45
N SER A 57 2.13 -4.66 9.36
CA SER A 57 3.10 -5.63 8.86
C SER A 57 3.49 -5.35 7.42
N TRP A 58 4.72 -5.70 7.07
CA TRP A 58 5.10 -5.84 5.69
C TRP A 58 4.60 -7.16 5.13
N PHE A 59 3.85 -7.11 4.05
CA PHE A 59 3.61 -8.25 3.19
C PHE A 59 4.70 -8.29 2.14
N VAL A 60 5.32 -9.46 1.97
CA VAL A 60 6.48 -9.67 1.11
C VAL A 60 6.15 -10.77 0.10
N LEU A 61 6.08 -10.40 -1.17
CA LEU A 61 5.95 -11.37 -2.26
C LEU A 61 7.34 -11.79 -2.71
N HIS A 62 7.70 -13.05 -2.51
CA HIS A 62 9.05 -13.52 -2.76
C HIS A 62 9.10 -14.93 -3.36
N GLY A 63 10.26 -15.32 -3.91
CA GLY A 63 10.51 -16.59 -4.58
C GLY A 63 10.48 -16.47 -6.09
N ALA A 64 10.92 -17.52 -6.77
CA ALA A 64 10.94 -17.59 -8.23
C ALA A 64 9.52 -17.55 -8.82
N GLN A 65 9.41 -17.10 -10.05
CA GLN A 65 8.13 -17.14 -10.77
C GLN A 65 7.62 -18.59 -10.86
N GLY A 66 6.32 -18.79 -10.60
CA GLY A 66 5.71 -20.12 -10.51
C GLY A 66 5.82 -20.78 -9.13
N GLU A 67 6.63 -20.22 -8.23
CA GLU A 67 6.84 -20.73 -6.87
C GLU A 67 6.74 -19.63 -5.81
N ARG A 68 6.23 -18.44 -6.15
CA ARG A 68 6.14 -17.30 -5.25
C ARG A 68 5.29 -17.57 -4.04
N LYS A 69 5.71 -16.99 -2.93
CA LYS A 69 5.11 -17.08 -1.60
C LYS A 69 4.75 -15.71 -1.10
N LEU A 70 3.79 -15.67 -0.19
CA LEU A 70 3.40 -14.46 0.50
C LEU A 70 3.95 -14.52 1.94
N GLY A 71 5.06 -13.87 2.15
CA GLY A 71 5.65 -13.70 3.48
C GLY A 71 5.07 -12.51 4.22
N VAL A 72 5.27 -12.47 5.52
CA VAL A 72 4.89 -11.37 6.40
C VAL A 72 6.01 -11.09 7.39
N VAL A 73 6.36 -9.82 7.55
CA VAL A 73 7.20 -9.31 8.64
C VAL A 73 6.28 -8.53 9.57
N GLU A 74 6.03 -9.08 10.76
CA GLU A 74 5.18 -8.46 11.75
C GLU A 74 5.90 -7.29 12.42
N GLY A 75 5.26 -6.13 12.47
CA GLY A 75 5.84 -4.90 12.98
C GLY A 75 5.01 -4.27 14.09
N ILE A 76 4.60 -5.03 15.09
CA ILE A 76 3.60 -4.61 16.08
C ILE A 76 4.11 -3.50 17.00
N ASN A 77 5.39 -3.50 17.37
CA ASN A 77 5.96 -2.48 18.26
C ASN A 77 7.37 -2.04 17.81
N ALA A 78 7.60 -0.74 17.88
CA ALA A 78 8.90 -0.14 17.51
C ALA A 78 10.05 -0.51 18.49
N GLU A 79 9.71 -1.09 19.64
CA GLU A 79 10.65 -1.38 20.73
C GLU A 79 11.14 -2.83 20.73
N GLU A 80 10.52 -3.72 19.97
CA GLU A 80 10.92 -5.13 19.93
C GLU A 80 11.98 -5.35 18.86
N ASP A 81 13.14 -5.79 19.29
CA ASP A 81 14.27 -6.12 18.40
C ASP A 81 14.06 -7.45 17.63
N GLU A 82 13.08 -8.25 18.02
CA GLU A 82 12.71 -9.51 17.38
C GLU A 82 11.34 -9.37 16.74
N LEU A 83 11.33 -9.05 15.45
CA LEU A 83 10.12 -9.11 14.64
C LEU A 83 9.89 -10.55 14.19
N ASN A 84 8.64 -11.00 14.28
CA ASN A 84 8.25 -12.31 13.78
C ASN A 84 8.20 -12.30 12.25
N VAL A 85 8.93 -13.19 11.61
CA VAL A 85 8.95 -13.34 10.15
C VAL A 85 8.27 -14.66 9.79
N VAL A 86 7.21 -14.57 8.98
CA VAL A 86 6.51 -15.71 8.42
C VAL A 86 6.78 -15.73 6.92
N TYR A 87 7.41 -16.79 6.41
CA TYR A 87 7.86 -16.83 5.01
C TYR A 87 6.78 -17.26 4.01
N ASP A 88 5.76 -17.98 4.43
CA ASP A 88 4.62 -18.36 3.60
C ASP A 88 3.31 -18.30 4.40
N ALA A 89 2.92 -17.09 4.77
CA ALA A 89 1.78 -16.84 5.63
C ALA A 89 0.47 -17.41 5.07
N TYR A 90 0.30 -17.42 3.74
CA TYR A 90 -0.92 -17.95 3.14
C TYR A 90 -0.99 -19.47 3.23
N GLU A 91 0.11 -20.17 2.92
CA GLU A 91 0.19 -21.64 3.04
C GLU A 91 0.08 -22.07 4.51
N ASP A 92 0.72 -21.34 5.43
CA ASP A 92 0.67 -21.63 6.87
C ASP A 92 -0.74 -21.52 7.44
N VAL A 93 -1.53 -20.54 6.98
CA VAL A 93 -2.91 -20.34 7.43
C VAL A 93 -3.89 -21.29 6.76
N TRP A 94 -3.75 -21.51 5.44
CA TRP A 94 -4.76 -22.19 4.64
C TRP A 94 -4.34 -23.58 4.16
N GLY A 95 -3.07 -23.97 4.30
CA GLY A 95 -2.53 -25.28 3.86
C GLY A 95 -2.47 -25.43 2.36
N VAL A 96 -2.58 -24.34 1.60
CA VAL A 96 -2.57 -24.36 0.13
C VAL A 96 -1.75 -23.20 -0.42
N ARG A 97 -1.06 -23.42 -1.53
CA ARG A 97 -0.36 -22.38 -2.30
C ARG A 97 -1.32 -21.72 -3.27
N ARG A 98 -1.28 -20.40 -3.36
CA ARG A 98 -2.21 -19.67 -4.22
C ARG A 98 -1.57 -18.60 -5.10
N PHE A 99 -0.49 -17.98 -4.67
CA PHE A 99 0.05 -16.78 -5.29
C PHE A 99 1.33 -17.01 -6.08
N GLN A 100 1.50 -18.20 -6.63
CA GLN A 100 2.75 -18.65 -7.28
C GLN A 100 3.18 -17.77 -8.47
N ASP A 101 2.21 -17.21 -9.21
CA ASP A 101 2.45 -16.31 -10.36
C ASP A 101 2.21 -14.84 -10.05
N ALA A 102 2.04 -14.50 -8.77
CA ALA A 102 1.79 -13.11 -8.38
C ALA A 102 2.95 -12.20 -8.76
N THR A 103 2.63 -10.99 -9.22
CA THR A 103 3.62 -10.04 -9.72
C THR A 103 3.70 -8.78 -8.88
N LYS A 104 2.63 -8.44 -8.15
CA LYS A 104 2.55 -7.20 -7.39
C LYS A 104 1.60 -7.31 -6.21
N LEU A 105 1.94 -6.57 -5.17
CA LEU A 105 1.11 -6.35 -4.01
C LEU A 105 0.61 -4.92 -3.96
N PHE A 106 -0.54 -4.75 -3.33
CA PHE A 106 -1.13 -3.45 -3.16
C PHE A 106 -2.05 -3.46 -1.94
N TYR A 107 -2.06 -2.39 -1.17
CA TYR A 107 -2.89 -2.27 0.03
C TYR A 107 -3.86 -1.11 -0.10
N LEU A 108 -5.12 -1.37 0.16
CA LEU A 108 -6.17 -0.39 0.27
C LEU A 108 -6.74 -0.43 1.68
N SER A 109 -6.67 0.71 2.35
CA SER A 109 -7.36 0.95 3.60
C SER A 109 -8.47 1.96 3.33
N SER A 110 -9.69 1.64 3.72
CA SER A 110 -10.77 2.60 3.68
C SER A 110 -11.20 2.94 5.10
N ASP A 111 -11.39 4.21 5.36
CA ASP A 111 -12.01 4.69 6.60
C ASP A 111 -13.47 4.27 6.62
N GLY A 112 -13.74 3.14 7.28
CA GLY A 112 -15.07 2.53 7.40
C GLY A 112 -16.02 3.33 8.30
N SER A 113 -15.93 4.65 8.30
CA SER A 113 -16.62 5.47 9.29
C SER A 113 -18.14 5.43 9.24
N ASP A 114 -18.77 4.93 8.17
CA ASP A 114 -20.13 5.42 8.07
C ASP A 114 -21.29 4.43 8.05
N TYR A 115 -21.27 3.19 7.69
CA TYR A 115 -22.57 2.50 7.65
C TYR A 115 -22.58 0.99 7.86
N THR A 116 -21.46 0.37 7.89
CA THR A 116 -21.39 -1.06 8.15
C THR A 116 -20.15 -1.35 8.97
N ASN A 117 -20.22 -1.95 10.12
CA ASN A 117 -19.09 -2.43 10.93
C ASN A 117 -18.13 -3.40 10.15
N MET A 118 -17.91 -3.17 8.89
CA MET A 118 -17.05 -3.96 8.03
C MET A 118 -15.66 -3.35 8.01
N ILE A 119 -14.68 -4.13 8.39
CA ILE A 119 -13.27 -3.85 8.21
C ILE A 119 -13.02 -3.71 6.71
N THR A 120 -12.51 -2.58 6.32
CA THR A 120 -12.36 -2.17 4.93
C THR A 120 -10.91 -2.17 4.47
N GLU A 121 -10.13 -3.10 5.00
CA GLU A 121 -8.72 -3.22 4.72
C GLU A 121 -8.43 -4.44 3.87
N HIS A 122 -7.69 -4.25 2.79
CA HIS A 122 -7.44 -5.33 1.86
C HIS A 122 -6.06 -5.26 1.23
N VAL A 123 -5.46 -6.42 1.10
CA VAL A 123 -4.29 -6.64 0.26
C VAL A 123 -4.74 -7.22 -1.07
N PHE A 124 -4.42 -6.53 -2.13
CA PHE A 124 -4.59 -7.03 -3.49
C PHE A 124 -3.31 -7.76 -3.90
N VAL A 125 -3.48 -8.97 -4.39
CA VAL A 125 -2.39 -9.76 -4.95
C VAL A 125 -2.63 -9.89 -6.45
N ILE A 126 -1.84 -9.16 -7.24
CA ILE A 126 -1.96 -9.09 -8.69
C ILE A 126 -1.20 -10.26 -9.31
N GLN A 127 -1.89 -11.00 -10.16
CA GLN A 127 -1.38 -12.09 -10.98
C GLN A 127 -1.56 -11.74 -12.47
N PRO A 128 -0.90 -12.42 -13.43
CA PRO A 128 -0.97 -12.05 -14.85
C PRO A 128 -2.39 -11.95 -15.41
N ASP A 129 -3.28 -12.85 -14.99
CA ASP A 129 -4.65 -12.94 -15.50
C ASP A 129 -5.73 -12.73 -14.44
N SER A 130 -5.35 -12.38 -13.21
CA SER A 130 -6.30 -12.20 -12.11
C SER A 130 -5.78 -11.29 -11.02
N CYS A 131 -6.67 -10.85 -10.15
CA CYS A 131 -6.30 -10.15 -8.93
C CYS A 131 -7.10 -10.75 -7.77
N ALA A 132 -6.41 -11.21 -6.77
CA ALA A 132 -7.03 -11.66 -5.53
C ALA A 132 -7.15 -10.49 -4.56
N TYR A 133 -8.26 -10.47 -3.85
CA TYR A 133 -8.63 -9.49 -2.85
C TYR A 133 -8.69 -10.20 -1.50
N MET A 134 -7.79 -9.85 -0.61
CA MET A 134 -7.54 -10.60 0.60
C MET A 134 -7.58 -9.72 1.84
N HIS A 135 -8.19 -10.21 2.90
CA HIS A 135 -8.13 -9.56 4.20
C HIS A 135 -6.74 -9.74 4.82
N PRO A 136 -6.08 -8.65 5.28
CA PRO A 136 -4.75 -8.76 5.86
C PRO A 136 -4.72 -9.52 7.20
N PHE A 137 -5.86 -9.63 7.90
CA PHE A 137 -5.90 -10.23 9.23
C PHE A 137 -5.94 -11.76 9.23
N ASP A 138 -6.75 -12.34 8.35
CA ASP A 138 -7.01 -13.77 8.31
C ASP A 138 -6.64 -14.39 6.96
N LEU A 139 -6.13 -13.58 6.06
CA LEU A 139 -5.73 -13.92 4.69
C LEU A 139 -6.88 -14.58 3.89
N VAL A 140 -8.13 -14.34 4.30
CA VAL A 140 -9.29 -14.83 3.53
C VAL A 140 -9.39 -14.06 2.23
N VAL A 141 -9.37 -14.77 1.11
CA VAL A 141 -9.68 -14.19 -0.18
C VAL A 141 -11.19 -14.06 -0.32
N SER A 142 -11.70 -12.83 -0.22
CA SER A 142 -13.13 -12.56 -0.17
C SER A 142 -13.77 -12.45 -1.55
N LYS A 143 -13.07 -11.87 -2.52
CA LYS A 143 -13.57 -11.69 -3.89
C LYS A 143 -12.42 -11.73 -4.90
N ARG A 144 -12.77 -11.98 -6.14
CA ARG A 144 -11.86 -11.74 -7.27
C ARG A 144 -12.20 -10.39 -7.89
N LEU A 145 -11.20 -9.72 -8.44
CA LEU A 145 -11.37 -8.40 -9.05
C LEU A 145 -12.48 -8.41 -10.12
N GLU A 146 -12.58 -9.49 -10.89
CA GLU A 146 -13.58 -9.63 -11.96
C GLU A 146 -15.02 -9.52 -11.44
N LEU A 147 -15.24 -9.90 -10.16
CA LEU A 147 -16.55 -9.75 -9.50
C LEU A 147 -16.80 -8.33 -8.98
N MET A 148 -15.77 -7.49 -9.01
CA MET A 148 -15.82 -6.10 -8.55
C MET A 148 -15.86 -5.11 -9.72
N MET A 149 -15.75 -5.61 -10.95
CA MET A 149 -15.77 -4.80 -12.16
C MET A 149 -17.16 -4.77 -12.80
N PRO A 150 -17.47 -3.75 -13.58
CA PRO A 150 -18.69 -3.72 -14.36
C PRO A 150 -18.82 -4.95 -15.26
N PRO A 151 -20.06 -5.40 -15.56
CA PRO A 151 -20.28 -6.48 -16.51
C PRO A 151 -19.58 -6.21 -17.84
N ASN A 152 -18.96 -7.23 -18.42
CA ASN A 152 -18.23 -7.16 -19.68
C ASN A 152 -16.87 -6.41 -19.63
N VAL A 153 -16.42 -5.98 -18.46
CA VAL A 153 -15.07 -5.49 -18.27
C VAL A 153 -14.21 -6.64 -17.76
N SER A 154 -13.20 -7.02 -18.52
CA SER A 154 -12.21 -8.02 -18.12
C SER A 154 -10.86 -7.34 -17.90
N PRO A 155 -10.63 -6.76 -16.72
CA PRO A 155 -9.39 -6.08 -16.46
C PRO A 155 -8.27 -7.11 -16.30
N ARG A 156 -7.14 -6.83 -16.92
CA ARG A 156 -5.86 -7.42 -16.53
C ARG A 156 -5.16 -6.36 -15.69
N PRO A 157 -5.35 -6.36 -14.37
CA PRO A 157 -4.82 -5.30 -13.54
C PRO A 157 -3.30 -5.29 -13.63
N ARG A 158 -2.76 -4.13 -13.90
CA ARG A 158 -1.34 -3.91 -14.05
C ARG A 158 -0.75 -3.17 -12.87
N LEU A 159 -1.50 -2.21 -12.40
CA LEU A 159 -1.15 -1.32 -11.30
C LEU A 159 -2.40 -1.07 -10.46
N ALA A 160 -2.19 -0.87 -9.18
CA ALA A 160 -3.22 -0.41 -8.29
C ALA A 160 -2.64 0.63 -7.33
N TYR A 161 -3.45 1.60 -6.94
CA TYR A 161 -3.05 2.70 -6.08
C TYR A 161 -4.13 2.97 -5.05
N ALA A 162 -3.71 3.30 -3.83
CA ALA A 162 -4.59 3.74 -2.76
C ALA A 162 -4.22 5.13 -2.29
N SER A 163 -5.16 5.77 -1.62
CA SER A 163 -4.89 6.95 -0.85
C SER A 163 -3.90 6.64 0.27
N GLY A 164 -2.78 7.36 0.34
CA GLY A 164 -1.81 7.25 1.42
C GLY A 164 -2.33 7.65 2.79
N ASN A 165 -3.50 8.25 2.90
CA ASN A 165 -4.04 8.86 4.12
C ASN A 165 -5.31 8.19 4.66
N GLY A 166 -5.46 6.88 4.49
CA GLY A 166 -6.67 6.18 4.94
C GLY A 166 -7.92 6.62 4.17
N GLY A 167 -7.74 7.17 2.98
CA GLY A 167 -8.83 7.60 2.13
C GLY A 167 -9.65 6.43 1.60
N THR A 168 -10.91 6.70 1.37
CA THR A 168 -11.93 5.73 0.96
C THR A 168 -11.85 5.36 -0.52
N ALA A 169 -10.80 5.75 -1.23
CA ALA A 169 -10.69 5.54 -2.66
C ALA A 169 -9.42 4.78 -3.04
N GLY A 170 -9.57 3.93 -4.03
CA GLY A 170 -8.47 3.24 -4.69
C GLY A 170 -8.64 3.29 -6.20
N PHE A 171 -7.55 3.13 -6.91
CA PHE A 171 -7.50 3.08 -8.36
C PHE A 171 -6.87 1.77 -8.82
N VAL A 172 -7.39 1.23 -9.90
CA VAL A 172 -6.79 0.12 -10.64
C VAL A 172 -6.59 0.57 -12.07
N VAL A 173 -5.40 0.32 -12.60
CA VAL A 173 -5.08 0.54 -14.02
C VAL A 173 -4.98 -0.80 -14.69
N ASP A 174 -5.72 -1.02 -15.75
CA ASP A 174 -5.67 -2.27 -16.53
C ASP A 174 -4.47 -2.34 -17.49
N GLY A 175 -4.32 -3.46 -18.17
CA GLY A 175 -3.26 -3.68 -19.15
C GLY A 175 -3.28 -2.72 -20.35
N ASN A 176 -4.41 -2.09 -20.60
CA ASN A 176 -4.61 -1.12 -21.67
C ASN A 176 -4.38 0.33 -21.21
N GLY A 177 -4.11 0.54 -19.91
CA GLY A 177 -3.94 1.86 -19.31
C GLY A 177 -5.26 2.54 -18.97
N HIS A 178 -6.37 1.82 -18.94
CA HIS A 178 -7.63 2.38 -18.47
C HIS A 178 -7.67 2.43 -16.96
N LEU A 179 -8.19 3.53 -16.42
CA LEU A 179 -8.30 3.78 -14.98
C LEU A 179 -9.70 3.38 -14.48
N TYR A 180 -9.72 2.61 -13.42
CA TYR A 180 -10.92 2.27 -12.66
C TYR A 180 -10.75 2.74 -11.23
N TRP A 181 -11.80 3.22 -10.60
CA TRP A 181 -11.73 3.68 -9.24
C TRP A 181 -12.83 3.10 -8.37
N THR A 182 -12.59 3.06 -7.07
CA THR A 182 -13.58 2.65 -6.06
C THR A 182 -13.62 3.66 -4.93
N ARG A 183 -14.79 3.89 -4.40
CA ARG A 183 -15.05 4.77 -3.27
C ARG A 183 -15.39 3.98 -2.00
N GLY A 184 -14.73 2.95 -1.68
CA GLY A 184 -14.78 2.30 -0.36
C GLY A 184 -16.12 1.73 0.16
N GLN A 185 -17.26 2.19 -0.29
CA GLN A 185 -18.56 1.81 0.28
C GLN A 185 -19.25 0.62 -0.40
N GLY A 186 -18.75 0.11 -1.46
CA GLY A 186 -19.45 -0.97 -2.19
C GLY A 186 -18.53 -2.01 -2.79
N TRP A 187 -17.24 -1.78 -2.77
CA TRP A 187 -16.25 -2.71 -3.31
C TRP A 187 -16.42 -3.03 -4.80
N LEU A 188 -17.10 -2.17 -5.50
CA LEU A 188 -17.20 -2.22 -6.95
C LEU A 188 -16.28 -1.13 -7.49
N PHE A 189 -15.34 -1.53 -8.33
CA PHE A 189 -14.63 -0.58 -9.18
C PHE A 189 -15.62 -0.10 -10.22
N LEU A 190 -16.19 1.06 -10.01
CA LEU A 190 -17.42 1.45 -10.65
C LEU A 190 -17.25 2.05 -12.01
N VAL A 191 -16.15 2.35 -12.57
CA VAL A 191 -16.18 2.94 -13.92
C VAL A 191 -14.78 3.22 -14.46
N LYS A 192 -14.57 2.91 -15.71
CA LYS A 192 -13.60 3.51 -16.59
C LYS A 192 -13.81 5.03 -16.53
N THR A 193 -12.81 5.75 -16.08
CA THR A 193 -12.78 7.18 -16.17
C THR A 193 -12.65 7.52 -17.65
N ASP A 194 -13.71 7.93 -18.28
CA ASP A 194 -13.69 8.42 -19.66
C ASP A 194 -13.75 9.95 -19.65
N ASP A 195 -12.70 10.59 -20.13
CA ASP A 195 -12.91 11.78 -20.90
C ASP A 195 -13.48 11.28 -22.24
N ASN A 196 -14.77 11.43 -22.48
CA ASN A 196 -15.49 10.93 -23.64
C ASN A 196 -14.89 11.33 -25.02
N THR A 197 -13.76 11.96 -25.03
CA THR A 197 -13.14 12.57 -26.22
C THR A 197 -11.74 12.06 -26.54
N LYS A 198 -11.04 11.39 -25.62
CA LYS A 198 -9.65 10.97 -25.83
C LYS A 198 -9.36 9.57 -25.28
N ASP A 199 -8.70 8.75 -26.08
CA ASP A 199 -8.20 7.44 -25.70
C ASP A 199 -6.90 7.57 -24.89
N TYR A 200 -7.00 7.87 -23.59
CA TYR A 200 -5.87 8.01 -22.69
C TYR A 200 -5.24 6.67 -22.30
N ARG A 201 -3.96 6.70 -21.93
CA ARG A 201 -3.20 5.54 -21.43
C ARG A 201 -2.48 5.90 -20.13
N VAL A 202 -3.11 5.61 -19.02
CA VAL A 202 -2.56 5.90 -17.70
C VAL A 202 -1.34 5.04 -17.45
N LYS A 203 -0.23 5.65 -17.08
CA LYS A 203 1.00 5.00 -16.65
C LYS A 203 1.21 5.12 -15.15
N ASN A 204 0.93 6.28 -14.58
CA ASN A 204 1.11 6.58 -13.18
C ASN A 204 -0.14 7.27 -12.63
N VAL A 205 -0.52 6.92 -11.42
CA VAL A 205 -1.53 7.61 -10.63
C VAL A 205 -0.96 7.83 -9.24
N PHE A 206 -1.18 8.99 -8.69
CA PHE A 206 -0.88 9.27 -7.31
C PHE A 206 -2.05 10.02 -6.66
N LEU A 207 -2.50 9.51 -5.52
CA LEU A 207 -3.59 10.09 -4.75
C LEU A 207 -3.02 10.88 -3.57
N SER A 208 -3.16 12.20 -3.60
CA SER A 208 -2.77 13.08 -2.50
C SER A 208 -3.74 12.98 -1.32
N GLY A 209 -3.26 13.34 -0.14
CA GLY A 209 -4.08 13.32 1.08
C GLY A 209 -5.26 14.29 1.07
N SER A 210 -5.29 15.22 0.15
CA SER A 210 -6.37 16.20 -0.03
C SER A 210 -7.56 15.69 -0.85
N GLY A 211 -7.51 14.43 -1.32
CA GLY A 211 -8.58 13.85 -2.12
C GLY A 211 -8.49 14.15 -3.62
N TYR A 212 -7.29 14.50 -4.08
CA TYR A 212 -6.98 14.67 -5.50
C TYR A 212 -6.06 13.58 -5.99
N ALA A 213 -6.38 13.01 -7.15
CA ALA A 213 -5.47 12.12 -7.84
C ALA A 213 -4.79 12.87 -8.97
N THR A 214 -3.46 12.81 -9.02
CA THR A 214 -2.66 13.23 -10.16
C THR A 214 -2.42 12.03 -11.06
N ILE A 215 -2.67 12.16 -12.34
CA ILE A 215 -2.67 11.08 -13.33
C ILE A 215 -1.78 11.46 -14.49
N TRP A 216 -0.85 10.55 -14.84
CA TRP A 216 -0.02 10.70 -16.04
C TRP A 216 -0.57 9.85 -17.18
N ASP A 217 -1.02 10.53 -18.25
CA ASP A 217 -1.38 9.92 -19.52
C ASP A 217 -0.15 9.85 -20.42
N ARG A 218 0.36 8.64 -20.62
CA ARG A 218 1.55 8.42 -21.42
C ARG A 218 1.32 8.63 -22.91
N GLU A 219 0.12 8.34 -23.41
CA GLU A 219 -0.18 8.42 -24.84
C GLU A 219 -0.14 9.87 -25.32
N HIS A 220 -0.81 10.75 -24.60
CA HIS A 220 -0.87 12.18 -24.93
C HIS A 220 0.20 13.01 -24.23
N ARG A 221 1.04 12.40 -23.39
CA ARG A 221 2.12 13.04 -22.62
C ARG A 221 1.61 14.25 -21.83
N GLN A 222 0.54 14.06 -21.09
CA GLN A 222 -0.15 15.11 -20.36
C GLN A 222 -0.50 14.67 -18.95
N PHE A 223 -0.63 15.64 -18.05
CA PHE A 223 -1.17 15.40 -16.74
C PHE A 223 -2.65 15.72 -16.67
N MET A 224 -3.37 14.88 -15.96
CA MET A 224 -4.76 15.05 -15.61
C MET A 224 -4.91 14.97 -14.09
N TYR A 225 -5.93 15.56 -13.55
CA TYR A 225 -6.31 15.36 -12.16
C TYR A 225 -7.75 14.88 -12.02
N TYR A 226 -8.00 14.21 -10.92
CA TYR A 226 -9.32 13.76 -10.52
C TYR A 226 -9.64 14.32 -9.13
N ASN A 227 -10.75 15.04 -9.04
CA ASN A 227 -11.23 15.60 -7.77
C ASN A 227 -12.28 14.66 -7.16
N MET A 228 -11.90 13.91 -6.13
CA MET A 228 -12.80 13.00 -5.44
C MET A 228 -13.91 13.71 -4.67
N ASN A 229 -13.66 14.93 -4.22
CA ASN A 229 -14.64 15.69 -3.44
C ASN A 229 -15.79 16.22 -4.29
N GLU A 230 -15.52 16.71 -5.49
CA GLU A 230 -16.56 17.17 -6.44
C GLU A 230 -17.42 16.01 -6.93
N ASN A 231 -16.78 14.93 -7.33
CA ASN A 231 -17.51 13.74 -7.75
C ASN A 231 -18.32 13.09 -6.63
N ALA A 232 -17.91 13.31 -5.36
CA ALA A 232 -18.67 12.88 -4.20
C ALA A 232 -19.97 13.70 -3.99
N MET A 233 -19.97 14.97 -4.36
CA MET A 233 -21.16 15.82 -4.26
C MET A 233 -22.18 15.56 -5.36
N ILE A 234 -21.76 15.27 -6.58
CA ILE A 234 -22.63 14.89 -7.69
C ILE A 234 -23.39 13.60 -7.38
N ARG A 235 -22.84 12.71 -6.55
CA ARG A 235 -23.46 11.44 -6.17
C ARG A 235 -24.42 11.51 -4.98
N LYS A 236 -24.59 12.63 -4.33
CA LYS A 236 -25.57 12.77 -3.24
C LYS A 236 -26.99 12.93 -3.73
N ASP A 237 -27.20 13.24 -4.98
CA ASP A 237 -28.53 13.21 -5.59
C ASP A 237 -28.88 11.75 -5.92
N SER A 238 -29.78 11.21 -5.12
CA SER A 238 -30.15 9.81 -4.99
C SER A 238 -30.88 9.19 -6.19
N ASP A 239 -30.96 9.87 -7.31
CA ASP A 239 -31.75 9.45 -8.46
C ASP A 239 -30.90 9.06 -9.69
N ILE A 240 -29.61 8.96 -9.57
CA ILE A 240 -28.75 8.55 -10.69
C ILE A 240 -28.68 7.02 -10.73
N HIS A 241 -29.24 6.43 -11.75
CA HIS A 241 -29.14 5.02 -12.06
C HIS A 241 -27.65 4.63 -12.29
N PRO A 242 -27.22 3.41 -11.90
CA PRO A 242 -25.86 2.92 -12.15
C PRO A 242 -25.41 2.98 -13.61
N GLU A 243 -26.37 3.05 -14.54
CA GLU A 243 -26.12 3.16 -15.98
C GLU A 243 -25.70 4.58 -16.40
N ASP A 244 -26.05 5.61 -15.60
CA ASP A 244 -25.70 7.01 -15.85
C ASP A 244 -24.42 7.46 -15.10
N GLU A 245 -23.86 6.61 -14.26
CA GLU A 245 -22.62 6.89 -13.51
C GLU A 245 -21.35 6.88 -14.38
N SER A 246 -21.47 6.91 -15.68
CA SER A 246 -20.40 6.73 -16.65
C SER A 246 -19.43 7.91 -16.80
N SER A 247 -19.65 9.02 -16.11
CA SER A 247 -18.80 10.19 -16.30
C SER A 247 -18.06 10.64 -15.04
N VAL A 248 -17.02 9.91 -14.70
CA VAL A 248 -15.96 10.49 -13.88
C VAL A 248 -15.10 11.37 -14.79
N VAL A 249 -15.17 12.65 -14.63
CA VAL A 249 -14.44 13.60 -15.48
C VAL A 249 -13.01 13.71 -14.98
N LEU A 250 -12.07 13.28 -15.81
CA LEU A 250 -10.68 13.65 -15.66
C LEU A 250 -10.48 15.04 -16.23
N THR A 251 -9.90 15.93 -15.45
CA THR A 251 -9.66 17.31 -15.84
C THR A 251 -8.19 17.49 -16.20
N LEU A 252 -7.91 18.13 -17.32
CA LEU A 252 -6.55 18.54 -17.64
C LEU A 252 -6.10 19.66 -16.71
N PHE A 253 -4.81 19.66 -16.37
CA PHE A 253 -4.25 20.82 -15.68
C PHE A 253 -4.23 22.01 -16.61
N ASP A 254 -4.49 23.19 -16.07
CA ASP A 254 -4.42 24.45 -16.80
C ASP A 254 -3.00 24.70 -17.33
N GLU A 255 -2.86 25.40 -18.46
CA GLU A 255 -1.59 25.78 -19.06
C GLU A 255 -0.67 26.58 -18.10
N GLY A 256 -1.24 27.24 -17.10
CA GLY A 256 -0.49 27.91 -16.04
C GLY A 256 0.25 26.94 -15.09
N ILE A 257 -0.18 25.67 -15.05
CA ILE A 257 0.43 24.61 -14.23
C ILE A 257 1.45 23.84 -15.07
N PHE A 258 1.03 23.34 -16.25
CA PHE A 258 1.91 22.69 -17.22
C PHE A 258 1.69 23.32 -18.59
N ALA A 259 2.76 23.80 -19.21
CA ALA A 259 2.68 24.29 -20.60
C ALA A 259 2.31 23.12 -21.53
N GLU A 260 1.58 23.41 -22.62
CA GLU A 260 1.05 22.40 -23.55
C GLU A 260 2.12 21.44 -24.09
N ASP A 261 3.32 21.93 -24.31
CA ASP A 261 4.44 21.17 -24.87
C ASP A 261 5.51 20.77 -23.84
N GLU A 262 5.32 21.12 -22.56
CA GLU A 262 6.33 20.92 -21.50
C GLU A 262 6.78 19.46 -21.38
N TRP A 263 5.86 18.53 -21.59
CA TRP A 263 6.11 17.11 -21.48
C TRP A 263 6.37 16.41 -22.82
N SER A 264 6.42 17.13 -23.91
CA SER A 264 6.64 16.54 -25.24
C SER A 264 7.94 15.72 -25.33
N ASN A 265 8.99 16.13 -24.61
CA ASN A 265 10.30 15.50 -24.58
C ASN A 265 10.70 14.97 -23.18
N GLN A 266 9.79 14.94 -22.24
CA GLN A 266 10.04 14.46 -20.88
C GLN A 266 9.30 13.15 -20.60
N GLU A 267 9.87 12.32 -19.75
CA GLU A 267 9.23 11.12 -19.19
C GLU A 267 9.09 11.24 -17.67
N VAL A 268 7.99 10.74 -17.13
CA VAL A 268 7.79 10.65 -15.68
C VAL A 268 8.59 9.45 -15.15
N VAL A 269 9.58 9.74 -14.33
CA VAL A 269 10.41 8.76 -13.63
C VAL A 269 9.77 8.35 -12.31
N TYR A 270 9.21 9.33 -11.59
CA TYR A 270 8.61 9.10 -10.28
C TYR A 270 7.41 10.01 -10.06
N MET A 271 6.45 9.51 -9.31
CA MET A 271 5.34 10.26 -8.77
C MET A 271 4.98 9.69 -7.39
N GLY A 272 4.97 10.54 -6.39
CA GLY A 272 4.70 10.13 -5.01
C GLY A 272 4.25 11.27 -4.11
N GLN A 273 3.88 10.91 -2.88
CA GLN A 273 3.51 11.87 -1.85
C GLN A 273 4.75 12.59 -1.33
N GLY A 274 4.65 13.90 -1.15
CA GLY A 274 5.75 14.68 -0.60
C GLY A 274 5.28 15.82 0.27
N ASN A 275 6.21 16.33 1.05
CA ASN A 275 6.08 17.53 1.85
C ASN A 275 6.94 18.63 1.24
N SER A 276 6.35 19.79 1.02
CA SER A 276 7.01 20.95 0.41
C SER A 276 6.46 22.24 0.98
N ASP A 277 7.06 23.37 0.61
CA ASP A 277 6.58 24.70 1.03
C ASP A 277 5.15 25.01 0.56
N ILE A 278 4.73 24.40 -0.56
CA ILE A 278 3.39 24.64 -1.11
C ILE A 278 2.34 23.69 -0.54
N SER A 279 2.74 22.50 -0.06
CA SER A 279 1.80 21.54 0.53
C SER A 279 2.53 20.52 1.39
N GLU A 280 2.01 20.24 2.58
CA GLU A 280 2.49 19.16 3.44
C GLU A 280 2.15 17.76 2.90
N GLU A 281 1.15 17.67 2.02
CA GLU A 281 0.64 16.41 1.46
C GLU A 281 0.48 16.52 -0.06
N GLY A 282 1.40 17.23 -0.70
CA GLY A 282 1.39 17.43 -2.13
C GLY A 282 1.88 16.21 -2.92
N THR A 283 1.89 16.36 -4.22
CA THR A 283 2.47 15.39 -5.13
C THR A 283 3.85 15.86 -5.59
N ILE A 284 4.85 14.99 -5.48
CA ILE A 284 6.17 15.19 -6.07
C ILE A 284 6.25 14.36 -7.34
N ILE A 285 6.63 15.00 -8.43
CA ILE A 285 6.86 14.38 -9.72
C ILE A 285 8.32 14.61 -10.09
N VAL A 286 9.01 13.58 -10.55
CA VAL A 286 10.34 13.69 -11.15
C VAL A 286 10.22 13.35 -12.62
N GLY A 287 10.53 14.33 -13.46
CA GLY A 287 10.62 14.20 -14.91
C GLY A 287 12.05 14.10 -15.37
N VAL A 288 12.28 13.47 -16.50
CA VAL A 288 13.58 13.38 -17.17
C VAL A 288 13.44 13.68 -18.66
N ASP A 289 14.31 14.52 -19.20
CA ASP A 289 14.37 14.77 -20.63
C ASP A 289 15.26 13.76 -21.37
N GLY A 290 15.30 13.85 -22.70
CA GLY A 290 16.14 13.00 -23.55
C GLY A 290 17.65 13.18 -23.35
N GLN A 291 18.08 14.22 -22.62
CA GLN A 291 19.47 14.52 -22.30
C GLN A 291 19.84 14.10 -20.87
N LYS A 292 18.90 13.44 -20.17
CA LYS A 292 19.01 13.02 -18.77
C LYS A 292 19.09 14.19 -17.77
N ASN A 293 18.53 15.34 -18.10
CA ASN A 293 18.30 16.38 -17.11
C ASN A 293 17.02 16.07 -16.35
N TYR A 294 17.09 16.15 -15.03
CA TYR A 294 15.95 15.88 -14.15
C TYR A 294 15.31 17.18 -13.70
N MET A 295 13.98 17.19 -13.72
CA MET A 295 13.16 18.28 -13.22
C MET A 295 12.22 17.75 -12.12
N ILE A 296 12.14 18.45 -11.02
CA ILE A 296 11.25 18.14 -9.92
C ILE A 296 10.08 19.12 -9.96
N TYR A 297 8.88 18.56 -9.90
CA TYR A 297 7.64 19.32 -9.83
C TYR A 297 6.98 19.00 -8.49
N GLN A 298 6.66 20.04 -7.75
CA GLN A 298 5.93 19.96 -6.49
C GLN A 298 4.53 20.52 -6.74
N LEU A 299 3.50 19.69 -6.60
CA LEU A 299 2.11 20.09 -6.76
C LEU A 299 1.42 20.16 -5.40
N GLY A 300 0.79 21.29 -5.12
CA GLY A 300 -0.06 21.50 -3.97
C GLY A 300 -1.51 21.73 -4.38
N PHE A 301 -2.43 21.07 -3.67
CA PHE A 301 -3.87 21.26 -3.85
C PHE A 301 -4.41 21.97 -2.61
N ARG A 302 -5.00 23.16 -2.77
CA ARG A 302 -5.53 23.95 -1.66
C ARG A 302 -7.01 24.31 -1.87
N GLY A 303 -7.74 24.34 -0.77
CA GLY A 303 -9.13 24.77 -0.73
C GLY A 303 -10.15 23.67 -0.96
N GLN A 304 -11.44 23.99 -0.70
CA GLN A 304 -12.54 23.11 -1.09
C GLN A 304 -12.76 23.23 -2.60
N GLY A 305 -12.75 22.11 -3.31
CA GLY A 305 -12.95 22.09 -4.76
C GLY A 305 -11.72 22.45 -5.58
N ALA A 306 -10.48 22.25 -5.07
CA ALA A 306 -9.22 22.62 -5.73
C ALA A 306 -9.24 24.02 -6.36
N SER A 307 -9.76 24.99 -5.62
CA SER A 307 -9.81 26.38 -6.12
C SER A 307 -8.42 26.89 -6.48
N PHE A 308 -7.37 26.24 -5.95
CA PHE A 308 -6.00 26.63 -6.21
C PHE A 308 -5.10 25.41 -6.31
N ILE A 309 -4.51 25.21 -7.48
CA ILE A 309 -3.40 24.29 -7.70
C ILE A 309 -2.15 25.13 -7.77
N GLU A 310 -1.21 24.88 -6.87
CA GLU A 310 0.10 25.52 -6.86
C GLU A 310 1.14 24.56 -7.40
N ILE A 311 2.09 25.08 -8.17
CA ILE A 311 3.22 24.30 -8.70
C ILE A 311 4.53 25.01 -8.42
N ASN A 312 5.52 24.25 -7.99
CA ASN A 312 6.92 24.68 -7.97
C ASN A 312 7.74 23.74 -8.87
N LYS A 313 8.61 24.32 -9.71
CA LYS A 313 9.44 23.59 -10.67
C LYS A 313 10.91 23.87 -10.37
N THR A 314 11.67 22.84 -10.04
CA THR A 314 13.07 22.97 -9.66
C THR A 314 13.94 22.00 -10.45
N PRO A 315 14.99 22.45 -11.14
CA PRO A 315 15.97 21.55 -11.75
C PRO A 315 16.69 20.72 -10.67
N ALA A 316 16.79 19.41 -10.88
CA ALA A 316 17.51 18.52 -9.98
C ALA A 316 19.00 18.42 -10.41
N MET A 317 19.76 19.49 -10.16
CA MET A 317 21.09 19.74 -10.75
C MET A 317 22.12 18.64 -10.48
N ASN A 318 22.07 17.98 -9.32
CA ASN A 318 23.05 17.00 -8.89
C ASN A 318 22.45 15.59 -8.67
N MET A 319 21.19 15.40 -9.02
CA MET A 319 20.56 14.11 -8.91
C MET A 319 21.11 13.18 -9.99
N ASN A 320 21.72 12.09 -9.58
CA ASN A 320 22.36 11.15 -10.51
C ASN A 320 21.65 9.79 -10.44
N LEU A 321 20.63 9.62 -11.27
CA LEU A 321 19.86 8.38 -11.37
C LEU A 321 20.41 7.50 -12.48
N ASP A 322 20.35 6.19 -12.27
CA ASP A 322 20.55 5.18 -13.30
C ASP A 322 19.21 4.48 -13.66
N ALA A 323 19.25 3.54 -14.59
CA ALA A 323 18.05 2.85 -15.06
C ALA A 323 17.41 1.96 -13.99
N SER A 324 18.16 1.60 -12.96
CA SER A 324 17.69 0.76 -11.83
C SER A 324 17.26 1.57 -10.61
N SER A 325 17.52 2.88 -10.61
CA SER A 325 17.23 3.74 -9.48
C SER A 325 15.76 3.70 -9.08
N GLN A 326 15.53 3.47 -7.80
CA GLN A 326 14.22 3.53 -7.16
C GLN A 326 14.12 4.85 -6.41
N LEU A 327 12.95 5.48 -6.42
CA LEU A 327 12.72 6.73 -5.71
C LEU A 327 11.60 6.55 -4.69
N ALA A 328 11.71 7.28 -3.58
CA ALA A 328 10.69 7.31 -2.54
C ALA A 328 10.64 8.69 -1.89
N THR A 329 9.44 9.13 -1.54
CA THR A 329 9.19 10.36 -0.79
C THR A 329 8.23 10.09 0.36
N SER A 330 8.25 10.96 1.38
CA SER A 330 7.37 10.85 2.54
C SER A 330 6.96 12.23 3.04
N ILE A 331 5.76 12.32 3.60
CA ILE A 331 5.27 13.54 4.27
C ILE A 331 6.09 13.93 5.50
N ALA A 332 6.85 12.99 6.07
CA ALA A 332 7.70 13.27 7.22
C ALA A 332 8.93 14.11 6.88
N PHE A 333 9.28 14.21 5.60
CA PHE A 333 10.51 14.83 5.14
C PHE A 333 10.21 15.93 4.14
N LYS A 334 10.35 17.18 4.61
CA LYS A 334 10.12 18.35 3.79
C LYS A 334 11.26 18.52 2.77
N ASP A 335 10.89 18.74 1.52
CA ASP A 335 11.81 19.00 0.41
C ASP A 335 12.89 17.93 0.21
N GLN A 336 12.56 16.65 0.49
CA GLN A 336 13.51 15.55 0.38
C GLN A 336 12.99 14.43 -0.53
N ILE A 337 13.88 13.90 -1.36
CA ILE A 337 13.67 12.69 -2.17
C ILE A 337 14.75 11.68 -1.80
N PHE A 338 14.34 10.47 -1.48
CA PHE A 338 15.24 9.34 -1.27
C PHE A 338 15.33 8.55 -2.56
N TYR A 339 16.52 8.12 -2.93
CA TYR A 339 16.70 7.32 -4.14
C TYR A 339 17.87 6.37 -4.04
N THR A 340 17.89 5.38 -4.94
CA THR A 340 18.95 4.37 -4.97
C THR A 340 19.85 4.56 -6.19
N ARG A 341 21.13 4.20 -6.01
CA ARG A 341 22.11 4.07 -7.08
C ARG A 341 23.02 2.90 -6.73
N ASN A 342 23.04 1.87 -7.57
CA ASN A 342 23.68 0.60 -7.27
C ASN A 342 23.16 -0.03 -5.96
N SER A 343 24.04 -0.29 -4.97
CA SER A 343 23.71 -0.83 -3.65
C SER A 343 23.41 0.25 -2.60
N ALA A 344 23.46 1.52 -2.95
CA ALA A 344 23.41 2.61 -2.00
C ALA A 344 22.10 3.41 -2.06
N VAL A 345 21.68 3.91 -0.90
CA VAL A 345 20.57 4.85 -0.73
C VAL A 345 21.12 6.25 -0.54
N TYR A 346 20.57 7.20 -1.22
CA TYR A 346 20.89 8.62 -1.17
C TYR A 346 19.68 9.46 -0.79
N LEU A 347 19.92 10.56 -0.13
CA LEU A 347 18.98 11.63 0.10
C LEU A 347 19.33 12.80 -0.82
N TYR A 348 18.35 13.29 -1.57
CA TYR A 348 18.45 14.53 -2.31
C TYR A 348 17.61 15.62 -1.64
N ASN A 349 18.24 16.72 -1.27
CA ASN A 349 17.57 17.88 -0.74
C ASN A 349 17.18 18.83 -1.89
N MET A 350 15.87 18.98 -2.13
CA MET A 350 15.36 19.78 -3.26
C MET A 350 15.64 21.28 -3.09
N ALA A 351 15.75 21.76 -1.86
CA ALA A 351 15.98 23.19 -1.59
C ALA A 351 17.45 23.59 -1.80
N SER A 352 18.41 22.73 -1.43
CA SER A 352 19.84 23.01 -1.58
C SER A 352 20.46 22.42 -2.85
N GLY A 353 19.79 21.42 -3.46
CA GLY A 353 20.35 20.63 -4.56
C GLY A 353 21.48 19.70 -4.12
N GLU A 354 21.58 19.39 -2.83
CA GLU A 354 22.63 18.55 -2.25
C GLU A 354 22.24 17.08 -2.27
N GLU A 355 23.18 16.23 -2.66
CA GLU A 355 23.09 14.77 -2.56
C GLU A 355 23.85 14.29 -1.33
N ILE A 356 23.21 13.52 -0.47
CA ILE A 356 23.79 12.95 0.75
C ILE A 356 23.73 11.42 0.68
N TYR A 357 24.87 10.76 0.83
CA TYR A 357 24.91 9.30 0.99
C TYR A 357 24.38 8.91 2.36
N LEU A 358 23.44 7.94 2.40
CA LEU A 358 22.81 7.51 3.63
C LEU A 358 23.18 6.10 4.06
N TYR A 359 23.13 5.14 3.13
CA TYR A 359 23.18 3.73 3.48
C TYR A 359 23.71 2.87 2.34
N ASP A 360 24.53 1.87 2.65
CA ASP A 360 24.91 0.81 1.72
C ASP A 360 24.19 -0.49 2.11
N ALA A 361 23.37 -0.98 1.21
CA ALA A 361 22.61 -2.22 1.43
C ALA A 361 23.41 -3.49 1.14
N GLY A 362 24.65 -3.37 0.64
CA GLY A 362 25.54 -4.50 0.36
C GLY A 362 25.19 -5.33 -0.87
N GLY A 363 24.07 -5.05 -1.54
CA GLY A 363 23.59 -5.76 -2.71
C GLY A 363 22.68 -4.91 -3.60
N PRO A 364 22.26 -5.43 -4.77
CA PRO A 364 21.41 -4.70 -5.69
C PRO A 364 20.05 -4.36 -5.07
N ILE A 365 19.71 -3.08 -5.05
CA ILE A 365 18.42 -2.62 -4.53
C ILE A 365 17.39 -2.65 -5.65
N THR A 366 16.29 -3.36 -5.44
CA THR A 366 15.23 -3.53 -6.44
C THR A 366 13.95 -2.77 -6.10
N LYS A 367 13.78 -2.33 -4.84
CA LYS A 367 12.66 -1.51 -4.43
C LYS A 367 13.03 -0.62 -3.25
N LEU A 368 12.46 0.58 -3.25
CA LEU A 368 12.54 1.56 -2.18
C LEU A 368 11.12 2.06 -1.87
N GLN A 369 10.69 2.00 -0.61
CA GLN A 369 9.34 2.38 -0.24
C GLN A 369 9.25 2.82 1.21
N PHE A 370 8.61 3.96 1.46
CA PHE A 370 8.27 4.34 2.82
C PHE A 370 7.12 3.50 3.37
N ARG A 371 7.19 3.24 4.65
CA ARG A 371 6.08 2.73 5.44
C ARG A 371 5.08 3.87 5.63
N ILE A 372 4.03 3.88 4.84
CA ILE A 372 3.02 4.93 4.91
C ILE A 372 2.03 4.58 6.01
N ALA A 373 1.87 5.48 6.98
CA ALA A 373 0.82 5.42 8.00
C ALA A 373 -0.27 6.45 7.72
N ALA A 374 -1.50 6.11 8.04
CA ALA A 374 -2.59 7.06 7.97
C ALA A 374 -2.37 8.21 8.95
N ARG A 375 -2.64 9.45 8.52
CA ARG A 375 -2.41 10.68 9.31
C ARG A 375 -3.11 10.69 10.68
N TYR A 376 -4.20 9.95 10.83
CA TYR A 376 -5.05 9.98 12.01
C TYR A 376 -4.77 8.90 13.04
N ASP A 377 -3.75 8.10 12.86
CA ASP A 377 -3.42 7.04 13.81
C ASP A 377 -2.55 7.56 14.96
N SER A 378 -3.13 8.44 15.78
CA SER A 378 -2.47 9.00 16.96
C SER A 378 -2.34 8.01 18.14
N GLY A 379 -2.85 6.79 18.00
CA GLY A 379 -2.96 5.83 19.10
C GLY A 379 -1.86 4.77 19.18
N TYR A 380 -1.04 4.58 18.13
CA TYR A 380 -0.07 3.47 18.05
C TYR A 380 1.37 3.92 17.72
N GLY A 381 1.81 5.05 18.20
CA GLY A 381 3.21 5.48 18.03
C GLY A 381 3.62 5.78 16.59
N THR A 382 2.69 6.24 15.79
CA THR A 382 2.78 6.36 14.32
C THR A 382 3.64 7.51 13.82
N ILE A 383 4.15 8.36 14.71
CA ILE A 383 5.08 9.43 14.32
C ILE A 383 6.28 8.87 13.56
N ASP A 384 6.69 7.64 13.86
CA ASP A 384 7.82 6.98 13.20
C ASP A 384 7.45 6.22 11.92
N ALA A 385 6.18 5.93 11.67
CA ALA A 385 5.80 5.13 10.51
C ALA A 385 6.25 5.77 9.19
N ASN A 386 5.97 7.05 8.99
CA ASN A 386 6.37 7.78 7.79
C ASN A 386 7.89 8.09 7.72
N LYS A 387 8.65 7.71 8.74
CA LYS A 387 10.11 7.83 8.81
C LYS A 387 10.83 6.49 8.63
N ARG A 388 10.10 5.42 8.35
CA ARG A 388 10.70 4.11 8.06
C ARG A 388 10.75 3.88 6.57
N LEU A 389 11.96 3.65 6.08
CA LEU A 389 12.23 3.39 4.68
C LEU A 389 12.59 1.92 4.49
N ALA A 390 11.79 1.20 3.72
CA ALA A 390 12.07 -0.18 3.34
C ALA A 390 12.94 -0.21 2.08
N VAL A 391 14.00 -0.99 2.15
CA VAL A 391 14.96 -1.25 1.06
C VAL A 391 14.93 -2.74 0.76
N VAL A 392 14.55 -3.11 -0.45
CA VAL A 392 14.57 -4.50 -0.90
C VAL A 392 15.87 -4.77 -1.62
N VAL A 393 16.60 -5.77 -1.15
CA VAL A 393 17.84 -6.25 -1.75
C VAL A 393 17.61 -7.63 -2.31
N ASN A 394 17.95 -7.84 -3.58
CA ASN A 394 17.92 -9.16 -4.21
C ASN A 394 19.34 -9.58 -4.59
N ASN A 395 19.84 -10.60 -3.94
CA ASN A 395 21.19 -11.10 -4.14
C ASN A 395 21.30 -11.97 -5.40
N PRO A 396 22.47 -12.04 -6.03
CA PRO A 396 22.68 -12.86 -7.24
C PRO A 396 22.44 -14.36 -7.05
N ASP A 397 22.45 -14.85 -5.82
CA ASP A 397 22.15 -16.24 -5.47
C ASP A 397 20.65 -16.56 -5.37
N GLY A 398 19.78 -15.57 -5.64
CA GLY A 398 18.34 -15.71 -5.60
C GLY A 398 17.73 -15.53 -4.20
N THR A 399 18.53 -15.11 -3.22
CA THR A 399 18.02 -14.71 -1.91
C THR A 399 17.60 -13.25 -1.89
N GLY A 400 16.59 -12.93 -1.06
CA GLY A 400 16.10 -11.58 -0.87
C GLY A 400 16.20 -11.15 0.60
N GLU A 401 16.43 -9.87 0.80
CA GLU A 401 16.46 -9.23 2.11
C GLU A 401 15.56 -7.99 2.11
N LEU A 402 14.89 -7.78 3.23
CA LEU A 402 14.14 -6.55 3.49
C LEU A 402 14.85 -5.79 4.61
N HIS A 403 15.41 -4.62 4.29
CA HIS A 403 16.03 -3.73 5.27
C HIS A 403 15.05 -2.62 5.62
N GLU A 404 14.77 -2.42 6.89
CA GLU A 404 14.03 -1.28 7.39
C GLU A 404 14.98 -0.26 8.00
N LEU A 405 15.07 0.92 7.40
CA LEU A 405 15.85 2.04 7.89
C LEU A 405 14.95 2.95 8.72
N PHE A 406 15.28 3.15 9.96
CA PHE A 406 14.64 4.12 10.84
C PHE A 406 15.37 5.45 10.69
N LEU A 407 14.64 6.45 10.23
CA LEU A 407 15.24 7.74 9.92
C LEU A 407 14.95 8.75 11.02
N THR A 408 15.94 9.58 11.34
CA THR A 408 15.76 10.78 12.17
C THR A 408 14.87 11.80 11.46
N SER A 409 14.47 12.85 12.15
CA SER A 409 13.73 13.96 11.50
C SER A 409 14.53 14.70 10.43
N GLY A 410 15.85 14.55 10.42
CA GLY A 410 16.74 15.11 9.40
C GLY A 410 16.88 14.24 8.16
N GLY A 411 16.46 12.98 8.25
CA GLY A 411 16.61 11.99 7.17
C GLY A 411 17.82 11.06 7.34
N ASP A 412 18.62 11.23 8.40
CA ASP A 412 19.76 10.34 8.67
C ASP A 412 19.29 8.98 9.19
N VAL A 413 20.03 7.94 8.92
CA VAL A 413 19.74 6.58 9.42
C VAL A 413 20.13 6.48 10.90
N ASP A 414 19.14 6.23 11.77
CA ASP A 414 19.31 6.04 13.20
C ASP A 414 19.49 4.56 13.56
N LYS A 415 18.65 3.69 13.01
CA LYS A 415 18.65 2.24 13.24
C LYS A 415 18.33 1.50 11.94
N THR A 416 18.86 0.30 11.81
CA THR A 416 18.54 -0.62 10.70
C THR A 416 18.09 -1.97 11.24
N LEU A 417 17.01 -2.52 10.72
CA LEU A 417 16.62 -3.91 10.89
C LEU A 417 16.74 -4.63 9.56
N ILE A 418 17.32 -5.83 9.55
CA ILE A 418 17.52 -6.63 8.35
C ILE A 418 16.76 -7.94 8.51
N HIS A 419 15.81 -8.18 7.63
CA HIS A 419 15.03 -9.40 7.57
C HIS A 419 15.53 -10.24 6.41
N THR A 420 16.07 -11.41 6.71
CA THR A 420 16.65 -12.36 5.75
C THR A 420 15.79 -13.61 5.62
N GLY A 421 16.21 -14.56 4.76
CA GLY A 421 15.55 -15.86 4.59
C GLY A 421 14.44 -15.87 3.53
N PHE A 422 14.20 -14.75 2.85
CA PHE A 422 13.34 -14.69 1.68
C PHE A 422 14.08 -15.26 0.45
N GLY A 423 13.30 -15.79 -0.51
CA GLY A 423 13.75 -15.88 -1.89
C GLY A 423 13.75 -14.50 -2.54
N GLU A 424 14.06 -14.40 -3.82
CA GLU A 424 14.00 -13.14 -4.57
C GLU A 424 12.70 -12.39 -4.28
N ILE A 425 12.80 -11.17 -3.74
CA ILE A 425 11.63 -10.37 -3.37
C ILE A 425 11.13 -9.63 -4.61
N GLN A 426 9.92 -9.96 -5.03
CA GLN A 426 9.27 -9.36 -6.18
C GLN A 426 8.59 -8.04 -5.84
N ASP A 427 7.92 -7.99 -4.69
CA ASP A 427 7.18 -6.80 -4.24
C ASP A 427 6.94 -6.81 -2.74
N ILE A 428 6.74 -5.62 -2.18
CA ILE A 428 6.38 -5.43 -0.78
C ILE A 428 5.24 -4.41 -0.67
N VAL A 429 4.42 -4.58 0.36
CA VAL A 429 3.44 -3.57 0.76
C VAL A 429 3.29 -3.55 2.27
N PHE A 430 3.20 -2.36 2.83
CA PHE A 430 2.92 -2.20 4.26
C PHE A 430 1.43 -2.09 4.51
N THR A 431 0.92 -2.88 5.46
CA THR A 431 -0.46 -2.81 5.89
C THR A 431 -0.54 -2.03 7.19
N ASN A 432 -1.21 -0.88 7.15
CA ASN A 432 -1.50 -0.11 8.35
C ASN A 432 -3.01 -0.05 8.49
N PRO A 433 -3.61 -0.96 9.26
CA PRO A 433 -5.03 -0.90 9.53
C PRO A 433 -5.33 0.43 10.20
N GLY A 434 -6.12 1.26 9.52
CA GLY A 434 -6.73 2.41 10.13
C GLY A 434 -7.40 1.98 11.44
N LEU A 435 -7.38 2.80 12.45
CA LEU A 435 -7.95 2.51 13.76
C LEU A 435 -9.30 1.82 13.60
N VAL A 436 -9.34 0.55 13.94
CA VAL A 436 -10.61 -0.10 14.28
C VAL A 436 -11.13 0.70 15.47
N ARG A 437 -11.92 1.72 15.21
CA ARG A 437 -12.62 2.43 16.28
C ARG A 437 -13.39 1.38 17.05
N ARG A 438 -13.00 1.23 18.30
CA ARG A 438 -13.68 0.39 19.31
C ARG A 438 -15.07 0.94 19.62
#